data_ecf45748dbadbf1c713fdd7049c77ced
#
_entry.id   ecf45748dbadbf1c713fdd7049c77ced
#
_cell.length_a   1.000
_cell.length_b   1.000
_cell.length_c   1.000
_cell.angle_alpha   90.00
_cell.angle_beta   90.00
_cell.angle_gamma   90.00
#
_symmetry.space_group_name_H-M   'P 1'
#
loop_
_entity.id
_entity.type
_entity.pdbx_description
1 polymer ?
#
loop_
_entity_poly.entity_id
_entity_poly.type
_entity_poly.pdbx_seq_one_letter_code
_entity_poly.pdbx_strand_id
1 'polypeptide(L)'
;MDMDTPELNKPATSEDHSLGSDSASVTLIEYGDYECPYCRQAYVVVAEAQQRLGDNLRYVFRNFPLTEVHPHADRAAQAAEAADAQGRFWEMHTVLFENQDALEDKDLIAYARELDLDIARFRDDLTNRKYELRVKQDLLSGIDSGVNGTPTFFINGFRYDGPPDVLTEVLHEVAERSE
;
A
#
# COMPACT_ATOMS: atom_id res chain seq x y z
N MET A 1 -5.25 27.62 -5.75
CA MET A 1 -4.20 26.61 -5.51
C MET A 1 -3.41 27.08 -4.30
N ASP A 2 -3.63 26.43 -3.16
CA ASP A 2 -2.79 26.69 -1.98
C ASP A 2 -1.39 26.18 -2.29
N MET A 3 -0.42 27.11 -2.27
CA MET A 3 0.99 26.81 -2.57
C MET A 3 1.70 26.02 -1.46
N ASP A 4 0.96 25.53 -0.46
CA ASP A 4 1.48 24.78 0.69
C ASP A 4 1.04 23.31 0.74
N THR A 5 0.33 22.79 -0.28
CA THR A 5 -0.04 21.36 -0.28
C THR A 5 1.21 20.54 -0.64
N PRO A 6 1.65 19.63 0.25
CA PRO A 6 2.82 18.79 -0.04
C PRO A 6 2.60 17.97 -1.32
N GLU A 7 3.58 18.04 -2.21
CA GLU A 7 3.58 17.23 -3.43
C GLU A 7 4.38 15.94 -3.23
N LEU A 8 3.96 14.93 -3.96
CA LEU A 8 4.64 13.65 -4.00
C LEU A 8 6.03 13.80 -4.65
N ASN A 9 7.08 13.44 -3.93
CA ASN A 9 8.45 13.52 -4.43
C ASN A 9 8.74 12.49 -5.55
N LYS A 10 8.25 11.25 -5.39
CA LYS A 10 8.44 10.17 -6.36
C LYS A 10 7.12 9.81 -7.03
N PRO A 11 6.86 10.20 -8.29
CA PRO A 11 5.66 9.80 -9.03
C PRO A 11 5.52 8.28 -9.13
N ALA A 12 4.31 7.79 -9.40
CA ALA A 12 4.06 6.38 -9.66
C ALA A 12 4.80 5.90 -10.91
N THR A 13 5.40 4.73 -10.84
CA THR A 13 6.14 4.07 -11.93
C THR A 13 5.64 2.63 -12.15
N SER A 14 6.17 1.95 -13.14
CA SER A 14 5.92 0.52 -13.38
C SER A 14 6.55 -0.40 -12.32
N GLU A 15 7.42 0.13 -11.46
CA GLU A 15 8.03 -0.62 -10.36
C GLU A 15 7.15 -0.64 -9.11
N ASP A 16 6.12 0.21 -9.06
CA ASP A 16 5.18 0.25 -7.95
C ASP A 16 4.17 -0.90 -8.01
N HIS A 17 3.71 -1.35 -6.84
CA HIS A 17 2.55 -2.23 -6.76
C HIS A 17 1.29 -1.42 -7.09
N SER A 18 0.67 -1.73 -8.21
CA SER A 18 -0.51 -1.01 -8.68
C SER A 18 -1.64 -1.92 -9.13
N LEU A 19 -2.87 -1.45 -8.92
CA LEU A 19 -4.10 -2.02 -9.47
C LEU A 19 -4.80 -0.98 -10.33
N GLY A 20 -5.46 -1.42 -11.38
CA GLY A 20 -6.11 -0.54 -12.35
C GLY A 20 -5.24 -0.19 -13.54
N SER A 21 -5.76 0.66 -14.41
CA SER A 21 -5.09 1.03 -15.66
C SER A 21 -4.00 2.08 -15.44
N ASP A 22 -2.87 1.92 -16.14
CA ASP A 22 -1.83 2.97 -16.19
C ASP A 22 -2.32 4.25 -16.87
N SER A 23 -3.41 4.17 -17.65
CA SER A 23 -4.06 5.31 -18.29
C SER A 23 -5.26 5.85 -17.51
N ALA A 24 -5.47 5.42 -16.26
CA ALA A 24 -6.54 5.92 -15.42
C ALA A 24 -6.45 7.44 -15.22
N SER A 25 -7.61 8.11 -15.20
CA SER A 25 -7.69 9.55 -14.99
C SER A 25 -7.29 9.99 -13.59
N VAL A 26 -7.37 9.06 -12.62
CA VAL A 26 -6.99 9.29 -11.22
C VAL A 26 -5.98 8.25 -10.78
N THR A 27 -4.87 8.71 -10.20
CA THR A 27 -3.90 7.87 -9.50
C THR A 27 -3.97 8.17 -8.00
N LEU A 28 -4.30 7.15 -7.20
CA LEU A 28 -4.26 7.18 -5.75
C LEU A 28 -3.03 6.42 -5.26
N ILE A 29 -2.12 7.12 -4.57
CA ILE A 29 -0.98 6.48 -3.91
C ILE A 29 -1.26 6.48 -2.41
N GLU A 30 -1.14 5.31 -1.79
CA GLU A 30 -1.18 5.12 -0.35
C GLU A 30 0.19 4.73 0.18
N TYR A 31 0.67 5.46 1.17
CA TYR A 31 1.72 4.99 2.07
C TYR A 31 1.06 4.33 3.27
N GLY A 32 1.26 3.04 3.42
CA GLY A 32 0.53 2.22 4.39
C GLY A 32 1.40 1.27 5.20
N ASP A 33 0.82 0.82 6.30
CA ASP A 33 1.41 -0.08 7.30
C ASP A 33 0.43 -1.21 7.60
N TYR A 34 0.86 -2.45 7.40
CA TYR A 34 0.00 -3.63 7.57
C TYR A 34 -0.47 -3.88 9.00
N GLU A 35 0.18 -3.29 10.00
CA GLU A 35 -0.22 -3.41 11.41
C GLU A 35 -1.03 -2.21 11.91
N CYS A 36 -1.13 -1.13 11.11
CA CYS A 36 -1.87 0.07 11.46
C CYS A 36 -3.40 -0.13 11.35
N PRO A 37 -4.19 0.07 12.43
CA PRO A 37 -5.64 -0.10 12.38
C PRO A 37 -6.33 0.90 11.44
N TYR A 38 -5.79 2.10 11.30
CA TYR A 38 -6.31 3.10 10.36
C TYR A 38 -6.07 2.70 8.89
N CYS A 39 -4.96 2.01 8.59
CA CYS A 39 -4.72 1.46 7.26
C CYS A 39 -5.70 0.32 6.94
N ARG A 40 -6.11 -0.48 7.93
CA ARG A 40 -7.18 -1.46 7.74
C ARG A 40 -8.52 -0.81 7.39
N GLN A 41 -8.86 0.31 8.00
CA GLN A 41 -10.05 1.08 7.65
C GLN A 41 -9.93 1.63 6.24
N ALA A 42 -8.77 2.18 5.90
CA ALA A 42 -8.46 2.67 4.54
C ALA A 42 -8.57 1.56 3.49
N TYR A 43 -8.12 0.35 3.78
CA TYR A 43 -8.23 -0.81 2.90
C TYR A 43 -9.68 -1.04 2.43
N VAL A 44 -10.65 -0.92 3.33
CA VAL A 44 -12.08 -1.05 2.98
C VAL A 44 -12.55 0.08 2.07
N VAL A 45 -12.16 1.32 2.37
CA VAL A 45 -12.51 2.51 1.57
C VAL A 45 -11.90 2.45 0.17
N VAL A 46 -10.64 2.02 0.08
CA VAL A 46 -9.94 1.84 -1.21
C VAL A 46 -10.61 0.75 -2.05
N ALA A 47 -11.01 -0.37 -1.45
CA ALA A 47 -11.74 -1.41 -2.16
C ALA A 47 -13.08 -0.91 -2.73
N GLU A 48 -13.81 -0.08 -1.98
CA GLU A 48 -15.03 0.58 -2.46
C GLU A 48 -14.74 1.55 -3.62
N ALA A 49 -13.69 2.37 -3.49
CA ALA A 49 -13.28 3.29 -4.54
C ALA A 49 -12.92 2.54 -5.85
N GLN A 50 -12.20 1.42 -5.75
CA GLN A 50 -11.87 0.58 -6.91
C GLN A 50 -13.11 0.01 -7.59
N GLN A 51 -14.10 -0.43 -6.82
CA GLN A 51 -15.36 -0.92 -7.39
C GLN A 51 -16.14 0.18 -8.10
N ARG A 52 -16.16 1.38 -7.53
CA ARG A 52 -16.95 2.52 -8.04
C ARG A 52 -16.33 3.20 -9.25
N LEU A 53 -15.01 3.37 -9.25
CA LEU A 53 -14.30 4.08 -10.32
C LEU A 53 -13.81 3.15 -11.45
N GLY A 54 -13.65 1.85 -11.18
CA GLY A 54 -13.20 0.88 -12.18
C GLY A 54 -11.90 1.31 -12.88
N ASP A 55 -11.92 1.38 -14.21
CA ASP A 55 -10.76 1.73 -15.04
C ASP A 55 -10.30 3.19 -14.90
N ASN A 56 -11.08 4.05 -14.25
CA ASN A 56 -10.72 5.43 -13.98
C ASN A 56 -9.80 5.61 -12.76
N LEU A 57 -9.57 4.55 -11.98
CA LEU A 57 -8.69 4.56 -10.82
C LEU A 57 -7.48 3.65 -11.01
N ARG A 58 -6.28 4.21 -10.89
CA ARG A 58 -5.05 3.48 -10.62
C ARG A 58 -4.72 3.61 -9.14
N TYR A 59 -4.71 2.51 -8.41
CA TYR A 59 -4.30 2.46 -7.00
C TYR A 59 -2.88 1.95 -6.88
N VAL A 60 -2.06 2.64 -6.09
CA VAL A 60 -0.67 2.29 -5.80
C VAL A 60 -0.48 2.18 -4.29
N PHE A 61 0.12 1.08 -3.84
CA PHE A 61 0.49 0.90 -2.44
C PHE A 61 2.00 0.95 -2.26
N ARG A 62 2.46 1.73 -1.29
CA ARG A 62 3.87 1.83 -0.87
C ARG A 62 4.00 1.53 0.62
N ASN A 63 5.00 0.75 0.98
CA ASN A 63 5.25 0.37 2.36
C ASN A 63 5.76 1.55 3.19
N PHE A 64 5.13 1.79 4.34
CA PHE A 64 5.57 2.77 5.32
C PHE A 64 5.42 2.21 6.74
N PRO A 65 6.22 1.17 7.10
CA PRO A 65 6.11 0.52 8.40
C PRO A 65 6.56 1.43 9.54
N LEU A 66 5.67 1.66 10.52
CA LEU A 66 5.92 2.46 11.72
C LEU A 66 6.48 1.56 12.84
N THR A 67 7.69 1.08 12.70
CA THR A 67 8.30 0.05 13.56
C THR A 67 8.43 0.43 15.03
N GLU A 68 8.38 1.71 15.37
CA GLU A 68 8.42 2.19 16.76
C GLU A 68 7.11 1.88 17.53
N VAL A 69 5.98 1.79 16.82
CA VAL A 69 4.65 1.54 17.40
C VAL A 69 4.03 0.24 16.90
N HIS A 70 4.47 -0.28 15.77
CA HIS A 70 3.97 -1.50 15.14
C HIS A 70 5.13 -2.49 14.91
N PRO A 71 5.42 -3.37 15.89
CA PRO A 71 6.62 -4.22 15.86
C PRO A 71 6.65 -5.26 14.73
N HIS A 72 5.49 -5.62 14.17
CA HIS A 72 5.39 -6.60 13.08
C HIS A 72 5.27 -5.96 11.68
N ALA A 73 5.14 -4.63 11.59
CA ALA A 73 4.87 -3.94 10.35
C ALA A 73 5.95 -4.14 9.27
N ASP A 74 7.22 -4.03 9.64
CA ASP A 74 8.34 -4.26 8.71
C ASP A 74 8.37 -5.71 8.20
N ARG A 75 8.12 -6.66 9.10
CA ARG A 75 8.10 -8.07 8.74
C ARG A 75 6.94 -8.41 7.80
N ALA A 76 5.76 -7.86 8.06
CA ALA A 76 4.60 -7.99 7.19
C ALA A 76 4.84 -7.34 5.81
N ALA A 77 5.47 -6.17 5.77
CA ALA A 77 5.86 -5.52 4.52
C ALA A 77 6.81 -6.39 3.70
N GLN A 78 7.83 -6.98 4.33
CA GLN A 78 8.75 -7.91 3.66
C GLN A 78 8.04 -9.19 3.18
N ALA A 79 7.02 -9.66 3.89
CA ALA A 79 6.20 -10.80 3.46
C ALA A 79 5.40 -10.48 2.19
N ALA A 80 4.83 -9.28 2.10
CA ALA A 80 4.15 -8.82 0.89
C ALA A 80 5.11 -8.75 -0.32
N GLU A 81 6.32 -8.24 -0.12
CA GLU A 81 7.35 -8.21 -1.17
C GLU A 81 7.84 -9.62 -1.56
N ALA A 82 7.97 -10.54 -0.60
CA ALA A 82 8.31 -11.94 -0.89
C ALA A 82 7.20 -12.64 -1.69
N ALA A 83 5.95 -12.30 -1.41
CA ALA A 83 4.81 -12.79 -2.19
C ALA A 83 4.79 -12.16 -3.60
N ASP A 84 5.15 -10.87 -3.73
CA ASP A 84 5.31 -10.21 -5.03
C ASP A 84 6.30 -10.93 -5.94
N ALA A 85 7.43 -11.36 -5.40
CA ALA A 85 8.44 -12.12 -6.12
C ALA A 85 7.93 -13.47 -6.67
N GLN A 86 6.76 -13.91 -6.22
CA GLN A 86 6.04 -15.09 -6.70
C GLN A 86 4.69 -14.74 -7.36
N GLY A 87 4.47 -13.46 -7.70
CA GLY A 87 3.29 -12.99 -8.42
C GLY A 87 2.00 -12.90 -7.58
N ARG A 88 2.12 -12.77 -6.25
CA ARG A 88 0.99 -12.80 -5.30
C ARG A 88 0.99 -11.63 -4.31
N PHE A 89 1.43 -10.43 -4.76
CA PHE A 89 1.45 -9.26 -3.89
C PHE A 89 0.06 -8.93 -3.35
N TRP A 90 -0.93 -8.76 -4.22
CA TRP A 90 -2.26 -8.28 -3.83
C TRP A 90 -3.04 -9.28 -3.00
N GLU A 91 -2.84 -10.59 -3.24
CA GLU A 91 -3.43 -11.63 -2.39
C GLU A 91 -2.83 -11.60 -0.98
N MET A 92 -1.51 -11.43 -0.86
CA MET A 92 -0.85 -11.28 0.45
C MET A 92 -1.27 -9.97 1.13
N HIS A 93 -1.35 -8.87 0.39
CA HIS A 93 -1.84 -7.57 0.86
C HIS A 93 -3.24 -7.69 1.52
N THR A 94 -4.15 -8.38 0.85
CA THR A 94 -5.48 -8.66 1.38
C THR A 94 -5.44 -9.46 2.68
N VAL A 95 -4.72 -10.57 2.67
CA VAL A 95 -4.62 -11.47 3.85
C VAL A 95 -4.01 -10.74 5.04
N LEU A 96 -2.98 -9.92 4.84
CA LEU A 96 -2.33 -9.17 5.92
C LEU A 96 -3.29 -8.14 6.56
N PHE A 97 -4.03 -7.37 5.77
CA PHE A 97 -4.99 -6.41 6.32
C PHE A 97 -6.21 -7.08 6.97
N GLU A 98 -6.63 -8.23 6.48
CA GLU A 98 -7.74 -8.98 7.07
C GLU A 98 -7.37 -9.69 8.38
N ASN A 99 -6.06 -9.89 8.64
CA ASN A 99 -5.54 -10.63 9.78
C ASN A 99 -4.47 -9.85 10.57
N GLN A 100 -4.69 -8.58 10.83
CA GLN A 100 -3.71 -7.71 11.51
C GLN A 100 -3.27 -8.18 12.90
N ASP A 101 -4.06 -9.01 13.58
CA ASP A 101 -3.75 -9.54 14.90
C ASP A 101 -2.82 -10.76 14.86
N ALA A 102 -2.46 -11.24 13.66
CA ALA A 102 -1.67 -12.43 13.43
C ALA A 102 -0.61 -12.17 12.34
N LEU A 103 0.47 -11.48 12.70
CA LEU A 103 1.56 -11.08 11.81
C LEU A 103 2.94 -11.60 12.26
N GLU A 104 2.98 -12.62 13.11
CA GLU A 104 4.21 -13.29 13.44
C GLU A 104 4.71 -14.18 12.27
N ASP A 105 5.98 -14.54 12.26
CA ASP A 105 6.57 -15.36 11.18
C ASP A 105 5.78 -16.63 10.88
N LYS A 106 5.25 -17.31 11.93
CA LYS A 106 4.40 -18.49 11.77
C LYS A 106 3.12 -18.22 10.99
N ASP A 107 2.52 -17.03 11.23
CA ASP A 107 1.29 -16.58 10.56
C ASP A 107 1.57 -16.24 9.11
N LEU A 108 2.64 -15.47 8.85
CA LEU A 108 3.07 -15.11 7.50
C LEU A 108 3.36 -16.34 6.64
N ILE A 109 4.00 -17.37 7.22
CA ILE A 109 4.25 -18.65 6.55
C ILE A 109 2.94 -19.42 6.29
N ALA A 110 1.98 -19.35 7.21
CA ALA A 110 0.67 -19.96 7.01
C ALA A 110 -0.07 -19.29 5.83
N TYR A 111 -0.05 -17.95 5.74
CA TYR A 111 -0.63 -17.22 4.62
C TYR A 111 0.05 -17.56 3.28
N ALA A 112 1.38 -17.64 3.26
CA ALA A 112 2.11 -18.08 2.07
C ALA A 112 1.68 -19.46 1.60
N ARG A 113 1.39 -20.37 2.53
CA ARG A 113 0.88 -21.73 2.22
C ARG A 113 -0.55 -21.67 1.65
N GLU A 114 -1.43 -20.86 2.23
CA GLU A 114 -2.79 -20.67 1.74
C GLU A 114 -2.82 -20.06 0.33
N LEU A 115 -1.82 -19.25 -0.01
CA LEU A 115 -1.66 -18.64 -1.33
C LEU A 115 -0.89 -19.52 -2.34
N ASP A 116 -0.61 -20.78 -2.00
CA ASP A 116 0.13 -21.74 -2.84
C ASP A 116 1.53 -21.24 -3.27
N LEU A 117 2.20 -20.46 -2.40
CA LEU A 117 3.57 -20.02 -2.65
C LEU A 117 4.59 -21.13 -2.42
N ASP A 118 5.76 -21.03 -3.05
CA ASP A 118 6.93 -21.82 -2.69
C ASP A 118 7.38 -21.44 -1.27
N ILE A 119 7.06 -22.31 -0.31
CA ILE A 119 7.28 -22.05 1.12
C ILE A 119 8.76 -22.03 1.46
N ALA A 120 9.58 -22.86 0.84
CA ALA A 120 11.02 -22.88 1.08
C ALA A 120 11.65 -21.56 0.65
N ARG A 121 11.31 -21.07 -0.53
CA ARG A 121 11.74 -19.77 -1.06
C ARG A 121 11.23 -18.63 -0.18
N PHE A 122 9.95 -18.62 0.18
CA PHE A 122 9.35 -17.59 1.02
C PHE A 122 10.03 -17.48 2.38
N ARG A 123 10.29 -18.64 3.05
CA ARG A 123 11.02 -18.67 4.31
C ARG A 123 12.44 -18.15 4.19
N ASP A 124 13.14 -18.55 3.14
CA ASP A 124 14.52 -18.11 2.88
C ASP A 124 14.55 -16.58 2.64
N ASP A 125 13.65 -16.08 1.82
CA ASP A 125 13.52 -14.63 1.55
C ASP A 125 13.25 -13.83 2.84
N LEU A 126 12.37 -14.31 3.73
CA LEU A 126 12.10 -13.67 5.02
C LEU A 126 13.30 -13.78 5.99
N THR A 127 13.92 -14.94 6.09
CA THR A 127 15.05 -15.17 7.01
C THR A 127 16.24 -14.30 6.65
N ASN A 128 16.52 -14.16 5.36
CA ASN A 128 17.64 -13.35 4.85
C ASN A 128 17.26 -11.87 4.65
N ARG A 129 16.04 -11.45 5.02
CA ARG A 129 15.57 -10.06 4.87
C ARG A 129 15.80 -9.51 3.45
N LYS A 130 15.54 -10.36 2.46
CA LYS A 130 15.88 -10.10 1.06
C LYS A 130 15.26 -8.81 0.50
N TYR A 131 14.07 -8.45 0.97
CA TYR A 131 13.31 -7.29 0.51
C TYR A 131 13.35 -6.08 1.45
N GLU A 132 14.21 -6.11 2.47
CA GLU A 132 14.37 -4.99 3.40
C GLU A 132 14.69 -3.68 2.70
N LEU A 133 15.57 -3.72 1.70
CA LEU A 133 15.93 -2.52 0.94
C LEU A 133 14.74 -1.98 0.13
N ARG A 134 13.91 -2.86 -0.43
CA ARG A 134 12.70 -2.44 -1.17
C ARG A 134 11.72 -1.72 -0.25
N VAL A 135 11.44 -2.28 0.91
CA VAL A 135 10.59 -1.65 1.93
C VAL A 135 11.17 -0.31 2.38
N LYS A 136 12.49 -0.24 2.60
CA LYS A 136 13.19 0.98 2.99
C LYS A 136 13.13 2.06 1.90
N GLN A 137 13.19 1.70 0.63
CA GLN A 137 13.04 2.64 -0.49
C GLN A 137 11.67 3.30 -0.51
N ASP A 138 10.60 2.54 -0.27
CA ASP A 138 9.25 3.09 -0.13
C ASP A 138 9.16 4.05 1.05
N LEU A 139 9.64 3.63 2.22
CA LEU A 139 9.67 4.44 3.44
C LEU A 139 10.39 5.78 3.21
N LEU A 140 11.58 5.75 2.61
CA LEU A 140 12.34 6.97 2.32
C LEU A 140 11.62 7.89 1.32
N SER A 141 11.00 7.32 0.28
CA SER A 141 10.21 8.12 -0.67
C SER A 141 9.01 8.81 0.01
N GLY A 142 8.42 8.16 1.00
CA GLY A 142 7.37 8.74 1.83
C GLY A 142 7.88 9.88 2.70
N ILE A 143 9.00 9.68 3.39
CA ILE A 143 9.64 10.74 4.19
C ILE A 143 9.97 11.96 3.33
N ASP A 144 10.56 11.75 2.15
CA ASP A 144 10.89 12.81 1.20
C ASP A 144 9.64 13.53 0.66
N SER A 145 8.47 12.88 0.70
CA SER A 145 7.16 13.44 0.34
C SER A 145 6.41 14.03 1.54
N GLY A 146 7.04 14.14 2.71
CA GLY A 146 6.43 14.69 3.92
C GLY A 146 5.49 13.74 4.67
N VAL A 147 5.52 12.43 4.37
CA VAL A 147 4.74 11.42 5.09
C VAL A 147 5.32 11.26 6.51
N ASN A 148 4.46 11.38 7.51
CA ASN A 148 4.81 11.26 8.94
C ASN A 148 3.84 10.37 9.74
N GLY A 149 2.98 9.63 9.04
CA GLY A 149 2.02 8.72 9.63
C GLY A 149 1.29 7.93 8.55
N THR A 150 0.50 6.94 8.94
CA THR A 150 -0.23 6.07 8.02
C THR A 150 -1.71 5.94 8.42
N PRO A 151 -2.60 5.80 7.43
CA PRO A 151 -2.34 5.94 6.00
C PRO A 151 -2.07 7.40 5.61
N THR A 152 -1.25 7.62 4.58
CA THR A 152 -1.15 8.92 3.92
C THR A 152 -1.45 8.73 2.44
N PHE A 153 -2.34 9.54 1.89
CA PHE A 153 -2.79 9.45 0.51
C PHE A 153 -2.28 10.62 -0.33
N PHE A 154 -1.98 10.33 -1.59
CA PHE A 154 -1.75 11.33 -2.64
C PHE A 154 -2.68 11.05 -3.82
N ILE A 155 -3.40 12.06 -4.26
CA ILE A 155 -4.30 12.01 -5.43
C ILE A 155 -3.66 12.81 -6.56
N ASN A 156 -3.33 12.17 -7.66
CA ASN A 156 -2.64 12.79 -8.79
C ASN A 156 -1.39 13.59 -8.38
N GLY A 157 -0.64 13.10 -7.39
CA GLY A 157 0.60 13.71 -6.89
C GLY A 157 0.41 14.74 -5.77
N PHE A 158 -0.80 15.09 -5.39
CA PHE A 158 -1.07 16.04 -4.30
C PHE A 158 -1.58 15.32 -3.06
N ARG A 159 -1.05 15.71 -1.90
CA ARG A 159 -1.43 15.10 -0.63
C ARG A 159 -2.91 15.34 -0.32
N TYR A 160 -3.60 14.29 0.09
CA TYR A 160 -4.97 14.34 0.57
C TYR A 160 -4.99 14.26 2.10
N ASP A 161 -5.40 15.33 2.75
CA ASP A 161 -5.51 15.43 4.21
C ASP A 161 -6.99 15.47 4.68
N GLY A 162 -7.92 15.11 3.81
CA GLY A 162 -9.35 15.04 4.11
C GLY A 162 -9.75 13.78 4.91
N PRO A 163 -11.00 13.72 5.35
CA PRO A 163 -11.51 12.55 6.07
C PRO A 163 -11.51 11.29 5.18
N PRO A 164 -11.14 10.12 5.72
CA PRO A 164 -11.10 8.88 4.93
C PRO A 164 -12.47 8.44 4.39
N ASP A 165 -13.55 8.73 5.11
CA ASP A 165 -14.92 8.34 4.77
C ASP A 165 -15.50 9.05 3.54
N VAL A 166 -14.88 10.17 3.11
CA VAL A 166 -15.27 10.87 1.87
C VAL A 166 -14.25 10.71 0.74
N LEU A 167 -13.20 9.91 0.93
CA LEU A 167 -12.16 9.71 -0.07
C LEU A 167 -12.72 9.22 -1.41
N THR A 168 -13.66 8.27 -1.37
CA THR A 168 -14.28 7.71 -2.58
C THR A 168 -15.01 8.78 -3.40
N GLU A 169 -15.73 9.68 -2.74
CA GLU A 169 -16.41 10.80 -3.38
C GLU A 169 -15.41 11.77 -4.02
N VAL A 170 -14.35 12.12 -3.30
CA VAL A 170 -13.29 13.02 -3.81
C VAL A 170 -12.62 12.41 -5.05
N LEU A 171 -12.29 11.12 -5.02
CA LEU A 171 -11.71 10.43 -6.18
C LEU A 171 -12.65 10.44 -7.39
N HIS A 172 -13.95 10.25 -7.16
CA HIS A 172 -14.96 10.32 -8.21
C HIS A 172 -15.04 11.73 -8.84
N GLU A 173 -15.07 12.78 -8.01
CA GLU A 173 -15.09 14.17 -8.50
C GLU A 173 -13.83 14.51 -9.30
N VAL A 174 -12.64 14.02 -8.88
CA VAL A 174 -11.38 14.23 -9.61
C VAL A 174 -11.44 13.51 -10.96
N ALA A 175 -11.99 12.29 -11.01
CA ALA A 175 -12.14 11.55 -12.26
C ALA A 175 -13.05 12.29 -13.26
N GLU A 176 -14.21 12.78 -12.81
CA GLU A 176 -15.15 13.54 -13.66
C GLU A 176 -14.58 14.83 -14.23
N ARG A 177 -13.68 15.49 -13.51
CA ARG A 177 -13.01 16.73 -13.98
C ARG A 177 -11.87 16.47 -14.97
N SER A 178 -11.43 15.23 -15.06
CA SER A 178 -10.30 14.83 -15.91
C SER A 178 -10.75 14.26 -17.27
N GLU A 179 -12.06 14.06 -17.46
CA GLU A 179 -12.69 13.71 -18.74
C GLU A 179 -12.97 14.96 -19.60
#